data_0f4df70fd7a1e467f59e6ca133e3874f
#
_entry.id   0f4df70fd7a1e467f59e6ca133e3874f
#
_cell.length_a   1.000
_cell.length_b   1.000
_cell.length_c   1.000
_cell.angle_alpha   90.00
_cell.angle_beta   90.00
_cell.angle_gamma   90.00
#
_symmetry.space_group_name_H-M   'P 1'
#
loop_
_entity.id
_entity.type
_entity.pdbx_description
1 polymer ?
#
loop_
_entity_poly.entity_id
_entity_poly.type
_entity_poly.pdbx_seq_one_letter_code
_entity_poly.pdbx_strand_id
1 'polypeptide(L)'
;MNKTNVFKTLLISAAAVLTSMWATPAYAQKYSKAVETKATIAAVDTIIRKHLIERKGVVNAFVEEIWNKDNKNAELAVGIAKAYYHYYKIPNNPYWNYYSLDTLHAYKYIERAIEADPKYMPAYIRGGEMQIVDNDPERNDTAKALQWYERGIKANPAAPDCYIEYAKTLLEHRDTVNSLNKMKEINSVVPSYPANLAMARICKKVYKEWTDNDIPFPGGYAKWSAFQRNLYEQTDVQNMDSIDYFDFAFSLFENGEYDRAYDLAKGGMEKFPNNVNILKVALYSSTQGKKYDEAIALANKLFSISDTIRFHSLDYTNAATAYQKKNNLKKAAEMYHKAYDIWAENLKNNVPGTKFGEGNQYMRTIINMYADAGLYEDAIAENKKWIEMAKADNKLSVVHYNSLAKLYSDFALESFGEEKTKLFMAADSAFEQVGIISEENRMYSYYQRWKLAVSELDSVTGNNNGYLMATKIENTFEKFGEEDKFDAANMSIYQTACDYLRSYYIQTGAKGKNYCASAIAKCKSYCHKILAINPEDSKSKKLLEIFNKMKNLARC
;
A
#
# COMPACT_ATOMS: atom_id res chain seq x y z
N MET A 1 -35.66 19.80 -43.30
CA MET A 1 -36.67 19.14 -42.44
C MET A 1 -37.06 20.11 -41.33
N ASN A 2 -38.34 20.35 -41.17
CA ASN A 2 -38.87 21.38 -40.27
C ASN A 2 -38.63 20.96 -38.82
N LYS A 3 -37.91 21.77 -38.00
CA LYS A 3 -37.53 21.49 -36.59
C LYS A 3 -38.72 21.10 -35.68
N THR A 4 -39.93 21.50 -36.10
CA THR A 4 -41.19 21.12 -35.41
C THR A 4 -41.56 19.65 -35.59
N ASN A 5 -41.17 19.01 -36.70
CA ASN A 5 -41.47 17.61 -36.96
C ASN A 5 -40.52 16.65 -36.20
N VAL A 6 -39.24 17.04 -35.97
CA VAL A 6 -38.30 16.26 -35.17
C VAL A 6 -38.75 16.19 -33.71
N PHE A 7 -39.33 17.29 -33.18
CA PHE A 7 -39.82 17.35 -31.81
C PHE A 7 -41.09 16.51 -31.63
N LYS A 8 -42.00 16.50 -32.65
CA LYS A 8 -43.18 15.60 -32.66
C LYS A 8 -42.74 14.15 -32.77
N THR A 9 -41.70 13.81 -33.52
CA THR A 9 -41.21 12.43 -33.67
C THR A 9 -40.54 11.94 -32.37
N LEU A 10 -39.81 12.80 -31.64
CA LEU A 10 -39.23 12.46 -30.31
C LEU A 10 -40.31 12.33 -29.24
N LEU A 11 -41.38 13.14 -29.30
CA LEU A 11 -42.56 12.98 -28.44
C LEU A 11 -43.32 11.68 -28.72
N ILE A 12 -43.44 11.27 -30.00
CA ILE A 12 -44.10 10.03 -30.43
C ILE A 12 -43.24 8.82 -30.02
N SER A 13 -41.93 8.86 -30.11
CA SER A 13 -41.07 7.76 -29.67
C SER A 13 -41.05 7.59 -28.14
N ALA A 14 -41.08 8.68 -27.36
CA ALA A 14 -41.24 8.60 -25.91
C ALA A 14 -42.65 8.09 -25.51
N ALA A 15 -43.72 8.50 -26.23
CA ALA A 15 -45.07 8.01 -26.02
C ALA A 15 -45.25 6.57 -26.48
N ALA A 16 -44.59 6.11 -27.53
CA ALA A 16 -44.68 4.74 -28.05
C ALA A 16 -44.03 3.71 -27.11
N VAL A 17 -43.01 4.07 -26.35
CA VAL A 17 -42.44 3.23 -25.27
C VAL A 17 -43.43 3.11 -24.11
N LEU A 18 -44.23 4.13 -23.84
CA LEU A 18 -45.21 4.15 -22.76
C LEU A 18 -46.51 3.36 -23.08
N THR A 19 -46.86 3.12 -24.37
CA THR A 19 -48.13 2.48 -24.76
C THR A 19 -48.05 0.96 -24.93
N SER A 20 -46.88 0.35 -24.98
CA SER A 20 -46.70 -1.09 -25.22
C SER A 20 -46.81 -2.00 -23.98
N MET A 21 -47.09 -1.48 -22.79
CA MET A 21 -47.01 -2.23 -21.51
C MET A 21 -48.35 -2.52 -20.82
N TRP A 22 -49.49 -2.47 -21.53
CA TRP A 22 -50.82 -2.57 -20.92
C TRP A 22 -51.42 -4.00 -21.07
N ALA A 23 -50.96 -4.97 -20.28
CA ALA A 23 -51.75 -6.14 -19.87
C ALA A 23 -50.97 -7.08 -18.94
N THR A 24 -51.02 -6.91 -17.63
CA THR A 24 -50.44 -7.87 -16.67
C THR A 24 -51.11 -7.88 -15.28
N PRO A 25 -51.11 -9.01 -14.51
CA PRO A 25 -51.78 -9.15 -13.21
C PRO A 25 -51.17 -8.23 -12.11
N ALA A 26 -51.91 -7.98 -11.03
CA ALA A 26 -51.65 -6.93 -10.01
C ALA A 26 -50.19 -6.89 -9.42
N TYR A 27 -49.50 -8.02 -9.33
CA TYR A 27 -48.10 -8.05 -8.85
C TYR A 27 -47.11 -7.55 -9.93
N ALA A 28 -47.35 -7.90 -11.18
CA ALA A 28 -46.64 -7.39 -12.33
C ALA A 28 -46.95 -5.90 -12.57
N GLN A 29 -48.15 -5.44 -12.18
CA GLN A 29 -48.58 -4.05 -12.30
C GLN A 29 -47.79 -3.08 -11.41
N LYS A 30 -47.43 -3.49 -10.17
CA LYS A 30 -46.60 -2.68 -9.27
C LYS A 30 -45.15 -2.61 -9.78
N TYR A 31 -44.63 -3.69 -10.33
CA TYR A 31 -43.29 -3.73 -10.93
C TYR A 31 -43.24 -2.95 -12.26
N SER A 32 -44.31 -3.00 -13.05
CA SER A 32 -44.44 -2.23 -14.29
C SER A 32 -44.53 -0.71 -14.01
N LYS A 33 -45.24 -0.28 -12.96
CA LYS A 33 -45.37 1.15 -12.62
C LYS A 33 -44.05 1.76 -12.16
N ALA A 34 -43.24 1.05 -11.37
CA ALA A 34 -41.92 1.51 -10.96
C ALA A 34 -40.93 1.61 -12.16
N VAL A 35 -40.98 0.67 -13.08
CA VAL A 35 -40.16 0.70 -14.31
C VAL A 35 -40.61 1.86 -15.20
N GLU A 36 -41.93 2.05 -15.35
CA GLU A 36 -42.53 3.16 -16.11
C GLU A 36 -42.13 4.53 -15.52
N THR A 37 -42.19 4.68 -14.19
CA THR A 37 -41.76 5.90 -13.51
C THR A 37 -40.29 6.20 -13.80
N LYS A 38 -39.38 5.21 -13.67
CA LYS A 38 -37.95 5.38 -13.96
C LYS A 38 -37.68 5.75 -15.43
N ALA A 39 -38.40 5.12 -16.36
CA ALA A 39 -38.28 5.41 -17.79
C ALA A 39 -38.78 6.84 -18.09
N THR A 40 -39.87 7.25 -17.45
CA THR A 40 -40.42 8.61 -17.59
C THR A 40 -39.45 9.66 -17.03
N ILE A 41 -38.87 9.41 -15.85
CA ILE A 41 -37.84 10.29 -15.25
C ILE A 41 -36.64 10.43 -16.20
N ALA A 42 -36.13 9.32 -16.76
CA ALA A 42 -35.01 9.35 -17.68
C ALA A 42 -35.32 10.12 -18.97
N ALA A 43 -36.54 9.99 -19.50
CA ALA A 43 -36.99 10.72 -20.68
C ALA A 43 -37.10 12.23 -20.39
N VAL A 44 -37.70 12.60 -19.24
CA VAL A 44 -37.81 13.99 -18.78
C VAL A 44 -36.43 14.61 -18.58
N ASP A 45 -35.52 13.90 -17.92
CA ASP A 45 -34.15 14.34 -17.69
C ASP A 45 -33.45 14.63 -19.02
N THR A 46 -33.58 13.73 -20.00
CA THR A 46 -32.98 13.91 -21.33
C THR A 46 -33.54 15.14 -22.04
N ILE A 47 -34.84 15.38 -21.96
CA ILE A 47 -35.49 16.51 -22.62
C ILE A 47 -35.09 17.83 -21.95
N ILE A 48 -35.09 17.88 -20.63
CA ILE A 48 -34.68 19.06 -19.86
C ILE A 48 -33.23 19.42 -20.19
N ARG A 49 -32.32 18.47 -20.13
CA ARG A 49 -30.90 18.72 -20.42
C ARG A 49 -30.64 19.23 -21.83
N LYS A 50 -31.32 18.69 -22.81
CA LYS A 50 -31.07 19.02 -24.22
C LYS A 50 -31.75 20.28 -24.69
N HIS A 51 -32.88 20.66 -24.13
CA HIS A 51 -33.77 21.65 -24.73
C HIS A 51 -34.23 22.77 -23.81
N LEU A 52 -33.98 22.68 -22.47
CA LEU A 52 -34.48 23.69 -21.53
C LEU A 52 -33.93 25.09 -21.82
N ILE A 53 -32.63 25.21 -22.13
CA ILE A 53 -31.95 26.49 -22.35
C ILE A 53 -32.54 27.19 -23.57
N GLU A 54 -32.79 26.45 -24.67
CA GLU A 54 -33.26 27.02 -25.93
C GLU A 54 -34.78 27.19 -26.01
N ARG A 55 -35.55 26.38 -25.23
CA ARG A 55 -37.00 26.25 -25.39
C ARG A 55 -37.73 26.12 -24.06
N LYS A 56 -37.34 26.90 -23.06
CA LYS A 56 -37.79 26.79 -21.67
C LYS A 56 -39.34 26.67 -21.55
N GLY A 57 -40.11 27.49 -22.22
CA GLY A 57 -41.57 27.48 -22.14
C GLY A 57 -42.19 26.16 -22.66
N VAL A 58 -41.66 25.64 -23.74
CA VAL A 58 -42.16 24.37 -24.34
C VAL A 58 -41.78 23.17 -23.48
N VAL A 59 -40.56 23.15 -22.96
CA VAL A 59 -40.08 22.06 -22.07
C VAL A 59 -40.89 22.05 -20.78
N ASN A 60 -41.09 23.22 -20.16
CA ASN A 60 -41.85 23.31 -18.92
C ASN A 60 -43.34 22.90 -19.11
N ALA A 61 -43.97 23.29 -20.23
CA ALA A 61 -45.33 22.85 -20.54
C ALA A 61 -45.41 21.33 -20.75
N PHE A 62 -44.41 20.73 -21.41
CA PHE A 62 -44.35 19.29 -21.61
C PHE A 62 -44.14 18.52 -20.28
N VAL A 63 -43.24 19.00 -19.42
CA VAL A 63 -43.01 18.39 -18.11
C VAL A 63 -44.26 18.52 -17.23
N GLU A 64 -44.98 19.65 -17.29
CA GLU A 64 -46.24 19.84 -16.60
C GLU A 64 -47.34 18.88 -17.09
N GLU A 65 -47.41 18.59 -18.38
CA GLU A 65 -48.31 17.60 -18.93
C GLU A 65 -48.00 16.18 -18.43
N ILE A 66 -46.71 15.80 -18.35
CA ILE A 66 -46.32 14.52 -17.78
C ILE A 66 -46.69 14.43 -16.31
N TRP A 67 -46.40 15.46 -15.53
CA TRP A 67 -46.79 15.53 -14.11
C TRP A 67 -48.27 15.37 -13.92
N ASN A 68 -49.10 16.06 -14.68
CA ASN A 68 -50.55 16.03 -14.56
C ASN A 68 -51.17 14.64 -14.85
N LYS A 69 -50.45 13.78 -15.60
CA LYS A 69 -50.89 12.39 -15.84
C LYS A 69 -50.67 11.47 -14.62
N ASP A 70 -49.68 11.77 -13.76
CA ASP A 70 -49.40 11.00 -12.54
C ASP A 70 -49.01 11.92 -11.37
N ASN A 71 -49.88 12.87 -11.04
CA ASN A 71 -49.63 13.96 -10.08
C ASN A 71 -49.64 13.53 -8.59
N LYS A 72 -49.81 12.23 -8.34
CA LYS A 72 -49.69 11.63 -7.00
C LYS A 72 -48.40 10.83 -6.84
N ASN A 73 -47.51 10.89 -7.80
CA ASN A 73 -46.26 10.14 -7.82
C ASN A 73 -45.12 11.01 -7.28
N ALA A 74 -44.82 10.91 -5.99
CA ALA A 74 -43.76 11.67 -5.33
C ALA A 74 -42.37 11.34 -5.91
N GLU A 75 -42.11 10.07 -6.34
CA GLU A 75 -40.88 9.68 -6.98
C GLU A 75 -40.66 10.37 -8.33
N LEU A 76 -41.74 10.46 -9.13
CA LEU A 76 -41.73 11.20 -10.39
C LEU A 76 -41.39 12.68 -10.16
N ALA A 77 -42.04 13.31 -9.20
CA ALA A 77 -41.81 14.73 -8.85
C ALA A 77 -40.34 14.99 -8.43
N VAL A 78 -39.76 14.14 -7.55
CA VAL A 78 -38.37 14.27 -7.16
C VAL A 78 -37.44 14.01 -8.36
N GLY A 79 -37.76 13.06 -9.24
CA GLY A 79 -37.03 12.81 -10.47
C GLY A 79 -37.03 14.03 -11.41
N ILE A 80 -38.17 14.69 -11.57
CA ILE A 80 -38.29 15.93 -12.33
C ILE A 80 -37.47 17.05 -11.67
N ALA A 81 -37.53 17.18 -10.34
CA ALA A 81 -36.74 18.18 -9.61
C ALA A 81 -35.24 17.97 -9.81
N LYS A 82 -34.77 16.71 -9.78
CA LYS A 82 -33.39 16.36 -10.08
C LYS A 82 -32.98 16.78 -11.49
N ALA A 83 -33.85 16.59 -12.46
CA ALA A 83 -33.57 16.97 -13.86
C ALA A 83 -33.43 18.50 -14.03
N TYR A 84 -34.24 19.30 -13.33
CA TYR A 84 -34.11 20.76 -13.34
C TYR A 84 -32.89 21.28 -12.56
N TYR A 85 -32.41 20.53 -11.59
CA TYR A 85 -31.28 20.90 -10.73
C TYR A 85 -30.06 20.05 -11.02
N HIS A 86 -29.62 20.06 -12.28
CA HIS A 86 -28.37 19.41 -12.71
C HIS A 86 -27.22 20.39 -12.73
N TYR A 87 -26.07 19.92 -12.27
CA TYR A 87 -24.81 20.64 -12.40
C TYR A 87 -24.10 20.22 -13.68
N TYR A 88 -23.66 21.22 -14.43
CA TYR A 88 -22.82 21.03 -15.62
C TYR A 88 -21.37 21.28 -15.27
N LYS A 89 -20.51 20.33 -15.60
CA LYS A 89 -19.09 20.61 -15.83
C LYS A 89 -18.94 21.07 -17.28
N ILE A 90 -18.59 22.33 -17.49
CA ILE A 90 -18.26 22.80 -18.84
C ILE A 90 -16.89 22.21 -19.22
N PRO A 91 -16.78 21.39 -20.27
CA PRO A 91 -15.50 20.89 -20.74
C PRO A 91 -14.56 22.05 -21.04
N ASN A 92 -13.31 21.95 -20.60
CA ASN A 92 -12.25 22.95 -20.83
C ASN A 92 -12.36 24.29 -20.10
N ASN A 93 -13.23 24.42 -19.08
CA ASN A 93 -13.22 25.57 -18.20
C ASN A 93 -12.46 25.20 -16.91
N PRO A 94 -11.32 25.90 -16.57
CA PRO A 94 -10.59 25.65 -15.33
C PRO A 94 -11.39 26.07 -14.09
N TYR A 95 -12.40 26.92 -14.23
CA TYR A 95 -13.31 27.30 -13.18
C TYR A 95 -14.56 26.41 -13.25
N TRP A 96 -14.86 25.67 -12.19
CA TRP A 96 -16.04 24.82 -12.06
C TRP A 96 -17.30 25.71 -12.03
N ASN A 97 -17.89 26.00 -13.16
CA ASN A 97 -19.16 26.69 -13.21
C ASN A 97 -20.29 25.67 -13.17
N TYR A 98 -20.90 25.51 -12.00
CA TYR A 98 -22.11 24.73 -11.83
C TYR A 98 -23.31 25.62 -12.11
N TYR A 99 -24.12 25.28 -13.09
CA TYR A 99 -25.37 25.95 -13.35
C TYR A 99 -26.53 25.03 -12.98
N SER A 100 -27.38 25.49 -12.07
CA SER A 100 -28.72 24.95 -11.95
C SER A 100 -29.49 25.33 -13.22
N LEU A 101 -30.09 24.36 -13.89
CA LEU A 101 -30.85 24.61 -15.11
C LEU A 101 -32.08 25.48 -14.82
N ASP A 102 -32.83 25.16 -13.75
CA ASP A 102 -33.95 25.95 -13.28
C ASP A 102 -34.29 25.63 -11.81
N THR A 103 -33.65 26.34 -10.87
CA THR A 103 -33.83 26.15 -9.44
C THR A 103 -35.28 26.35 -9.00
N LEU A 104 -35.97 27.30 -9.59
CA LEU A 104 -37.37 27.61 -9.22
C LEU A 104 -38.32 26.43 -9.53
N HIS A 105 -38.17 25.84 -10.73
CA HIS A 105 -38.95 24.65 -11.10
C HIS A 105 -38.52 23.42 -10.30
N ALA A 106 -37.25 23.27 -9.98
CA ALA A 106 -36.79 22.18 -9.12
C ALA A 106 -37.50 22.22 -7.76
N TYR A 107 -37.50 23.37 -7.07
CA TYR A 107 -38.23 23.49 -5.78
C TYR A 107 -39.74 23.32 -5.92
N LYS A 108 -40.36 23.82 -6.99
CA LYS A 108 -41.78 23.57 -7.27
C LYS A 108 -42.11 22.08 -7.29
N TYR A 109 -41.24 21.25 -7.91
CA TYR A 109 -41.50 19.81 -7.95
C TYR A 109 -41.12 19.08 -6.65
N ILE A 110 -40.21 19.61 -5.83
CA ILE A 110 -39.97 19.12 -4.48
C ILE A 110 -41.21 19.32 -3.60
N GLU A 111 -41.81 20.53 -3.61
CA GLU A 111 -43.04 20.78 -2.84
C GLU A 111 -44.21 19.91 -3.35
N ARG A 112 -44.34 19.71 -4.66
CA ARG A 112 -45.33 18.79 -5.23
C ARG A 112 -45.13 17.33 -4.81
N ALA A 113 -43.88 16.89 -4.64
CA ALA A 113 -43.57 15.56 -4.11
C ALA A 113 -44.07 15.43 -2.66
N ILE A 114 -43.88 16.46 -1.85
CA ILE A 114 -44.36 16.52 -0.47
C ILE A 114 -45.89 16.58 -0.39
N GLU A 115 -46.54 17.34 -1.29
CA GLU A 115 -48.00 17.36 -1.41
C GLU A 115 -48.57 16.00 -1.80
N ALA A 116 -47.92 15.29 -2.72
CA ALA A 116 -48.31 13.96 -3.18
C ALA A 116 -48.14 12.88 -2.10
N ASP A 117 -47.02 12.92 -1.37
CA ASP A 117 -46.75 12.06 -0.21
C ASP A 117 -45.92 12.80 0.84
N PRO A 118 -46.54 13.31 1.90
CA PRO A 118 -45.84 14.03 2.97
C PRO A 118 -44.80 13.18 3.72
N LYS A 119 -44.83 11.84 3.61
CA LYS A 119 -43.87 10.94 4.24
C LYS A 119 -42.78 10.45 3.28
N TYR A 120 -42.72 10.97 2.08
CA TYR A 120 -41.71 10.63 1.09
C TYR A 120 -40.37 11.35 1.39
N MET A 121 -39.51 10.73 2.22
CA MET A 121 -38.27 11.33 2.72
C MET A 121 -37.31 11.82 1.61
N PRO A 122 -37.19 11.16 0.44
CA PRO A 122 -36.33 11.66 -0.65
C PRO A 122 -36.66 13.09 -1.13
N ALA A 123 -37.91 13.59 -0.94
CA ALA A 123 -38.25 14.96 -1.29
C ALA A 123 -37.54 15.97 -0.36
N TYR A 124 -37.60 15.75 0.94
CA TYR A 124 -36.93 16.60 1.93
C TYR A 124 -35.41 16.55 1.81
N ILE A 125 -34.87 15.35 1.60
CA ILE A 125 -33.42 15.15 1.37
C ILE A 125 -33.01 15.94 0.16
N ARG A 126 -33.70 15.80 -0.97
CA ARG A 126 -33.35 16.53 -2.18
C ARG A 126 -33.46 18.05 -2.01
N GLY A 127 -34.49 18.52 -1.28
CA GLY A 127 -34.62 19.94 -0.94
C GLY A 127 -33.41 20.47 -0.17
N GLY A 128 -32.89 19.68 0.77
CA GLY A 128 -31.69 20.01 1.54
C GLY A 128 -30.42 19.95 0.71
N GLU A 129 -30.21 18.88 -0.08
CA GLU A 129 -29.06 18.73 -0.99
C GLU A 129 -28.93 19.92 -1.96
N MET A 130 -30.06 20.45 -2.44
CA MET A 130 -30.08 21.62 -3.32
C MET A 130 -29.64 22.93 -2.66
N GLN A 131 -29.53 23.00 -1.33
CA GLN A 131 -28.97 24.12 -0.59
C GLN A 131 -27.46 24.01 -0.39
N ILE A 132 -26.91 22.79 -0.51
CA ILE A 132 -25.48 22.53 -0.35
C ILE A 132 -24.90 22.29 -1.74
N VAL A 133 -24.17 23.27 -2.24
CA VAL A 133 -23.52 23.21 -3.55
C VAL A 133 -22.06 22.85 -3.33
N ASP A 134 -21.70 21.61 -3.64
CA ASP A 134 -20.29 21.19 -3.62
C ASP A 134 -19.42 22.19 -4.41
N ASN A 135 -18.37 22.70 -3.83
CA ASN A 135 -17.39 23.60 -4.44
C ASN A 135 -17.80 25.08 -4.65
N ASP A 136 -18.94 25.53 -4.17
CA ASP A 136 -19.26 26.97 -4.14
C ASP A 136 -19.66 27.42 -2.72
N PRO A 137 -18.67 27.79 -1.88
CA PRO A 137 -18.95 28.19 -0.49
C PRO A 137 -19.88 29.39 -0.36
N GLU A 138 -19.94 30.26 -1.37
CA GLU A 138 -20.82 31.44 -1.37
C GLU A 138 -22.30 31.08 -1.57
N ARG A 139 -22.56 29.90 -2.15
CA ARG A 139 -23.92 29.40 -2.40
C ARG A 139 -24.40 28.37 -1.37
N ASN A 140 -23.49 27.85 -0.57
CA ASN A 140 -23.83 26.87 0.45
C ASN A 140 -24.64 27.51 1.58
N ASP A 141 -25.88 27.09 1.72
CA ASP A 141 -26.74 27.46 2.83
C ASP A 141 -27.04 26.25 3.70
N THR A 142 -26.05 25.86 4.50
CA THR A 142 -26.14 24.73 5.42
C THR A 142 -27.32 24.86 6.35
N ALA A 143 -27.63 26.08 6.83
CA ALA A 143 -28.77 26.31 7.72
C ALA A 143 -30.10 25.96 7.03
N LYS A 144 -30.29 26.34 5.77
CA LYS A 144 -31.48 25.95 5.00
C LYS A 144 -31.53 24.47 4.71
N ALA A 145 -30.37 23.82 4.40
CA ALA A 145 -30.33 22.38 4.22
C ALA A 145 -30.83 21.64 5.47
N LEU A 146 -30.34 22.04 6.65
CA LEU A 146 -30.76 21.46 7.92
C LEU A 146 -32.26 21.71 8.21
N GLN A 147 -32.82 22.86 7.80
CA GLN A 147 -34.26 23.12 7.88
C GLN A 147 -35.10 22.16 7.03
N TRP A 148 -34.60 21.79 5.82
CA TRP A 148 -35.26 20.80 4.98
C TRP A 148 -35.28 19.42 5.63
N TYR A 149 -34.17 18.97 6.19
CA TYR A 149 -34.10 17.70 6.90
C TYR A 149 -35.00 17.71 8.16
N GLU A 150 -35.04 18.82 8.90
CA GLU A 150 -35.93 18.98 10.06
C GLU A 150 -37.42 18.90 9.67
N ARG A 151 -37.81 19.46 8.50
CA ARG A 151 -39.19 19.30 7.97
C ARG A 151 -39.48 17.82 7.71
N GLY A 152 -38.56 17.06 7.16
CA GLY A 152 -38.70 15.63 6.93
C GLY A 152 -38.81 14.83 8.22
N ILE A 153 -37.99 15.14 9.23
CA ILE A 153 -38.06 14.54 10.57
C ILE A 153 -39.45 14.78 11.21
N LYS A 154 -39.96 15.99 11.13
CA LYS A 154 -41.30 16.31 11.64
C LYS A 154 -42.41 15.59 10.89
N ALA A 155 -42.27 15.40 9.58
CA ALA A 155 -43.25 14.70 8.75
C ALA A 155 -43.27 13.19 9.02
N ASN A 156 -42.14 12.59 9.32
CA ASN A 156 -42.02 11.17 9.67
C ASN A 156 -40.90 10.93 10.70
N PRO A 157 -41.16 11.15 11.99
CA PRO A 157 -40.12 11.03 13.02
C PRO A 157 -39.52 9.63 13.19
N ALA A 158 -40.19 8.59 12.69
CA ALA A 158 -39.71 7.21 12.75
C ALA A 158 -38.78 6.81 11.58
N ALA A 159 -38.69 7.65 10.53
CA ALA A 159 -37.83 7.39 9.37
C ALA A 159 -36.41 7.91 9.62
N PRO A 160 -35.36 7.08 9.48
CA PRO A 160 -33.99 7.48 9.78
C PRO A 160 -33.36 8.41 8.73
N ASP A 161 -33.90 8.43 7.53
CA ASP A 161 -33.28 9.02 6.34
C ASP A 161 -32.88 10.50 6.55
N CYS A 162 -33.80 11.32 7.03
CA CYS A 162 -33.53 12.75 7.27
C CYS A 162 -32.62 12.99 8.49
N TYR A 163 -32.62 12.11 9.50
CA TYR A 163 -31.63 12.17 10.60
C TYR A 163 -30.24 11.88 10.08
N ILE A 164 -30.10 10.90 9.18
CA ILE A 164 -28.83 10.52 8.56
C ILE A 164 -28.24 11.69 7.78
N GLU A 165 -29.02 12.31 6.90
CA GLU A 165 -28.52 13.44 6.10
C GLU A 165 -28.26 14.69 6.95
N TYR A 166 -29.06 14.94 7.97
CA TYR A 166 -28.82 16.00 8.95
C TYR A 166 -27.50 15.78 9.69
N ALA A 167 -27.31 14.58 10.24
CA ALA A 167 -26.10 14.21 10.97
C ALA A 167 -24.86 14.23 10.07
N LYS A 168 -24.98 13.73 8.84
CA LYS A 168 -23.92 13.77 7.82
C LYS A 168 -23.49 15.21 7.56
N THR A 169 -24.42 16.09 7.29
CA THR A 169 -24.14 17.51 7.00
C THR A 169 -23.42 18.20 8.17
N LEU A 170 -23.84 17.96 9.41
CA LEU A 170 -23.14 18.49 10.58
C LEU A 170 -21.71 17.94 10.67
N LEU A 171 -21.53 16.65 10.38
CA LEU A 171 -20.22 16.01 10.44
C LEU A 171 -19.27 16.58 9.39
N GLU A 172 -19.73 16.80 8.18
CA GLU A 172 -18.98 17.44 7.09
C GLU A 172 -18.50 18.85 7.49
N HIS A 173 -19.30 19.54 8.31
CA HIS A 173 -18.94 20.83 8.93
C HIS A 173 -18.16 20.67 10.24
N ARG A 174 -17.64 19.48 10.55
CA ARG A 174 -16.79 19.16 11.71
C ARG A 174 -17.50 19.23 13.07
N ASP A 175 -18.81 19.28 13.09
CA ASP A 175 -19.61 19.27 14.31
C ASP A 175 -19.99 17.84 14.71
N THR A 176 -19.01 17.11 15.25
CA THR A 176 -19.15 15.70 15.63
C THR A 176 -20.16 15.50 16.78
N VAL A 177 -20.25 16.47 17.69
CA VAL A 177 -21.12 16.38 18.88
C VAL A 177 -22.60 16.51 18.49
N ASN A 178 -22.93 17.56 17.78
CA ASN A 178 -24.32 17.78 17.37
C ASN A 178 -24.77 16.77 16.32
N SER A 179 -23.85 16.31 15.45
CA SER A 179 -24.09 15.20 14.52
C SER A 179 -24.55 13.93 15.24
N LEU A 180 -23.81 13.49 16.26
CA LEU A 180 -24.16 12.31 17.06
C LEU A 180 -25.46 12.52 17.85
N ASN A 181 -25.65 13.71 18.46
CA ASN A 181 -26.88 14.03 19.21
C ASN A 181 -28.10 13.98 18.28
N LYS A 182 -28.03 14.58 17.10
CA LYS A 182 -29.11 14.53 16.12
C LYS A 182 -29.43 13.09 15.70
N MET A 183 -28.44 12.25 15.46
CA MET A 183 -28.66 10.84 15.11
C MET A 183 -29.35 10.07 16.26
N LYS A 184 -29.00 10.38 17.51
CA LYS A 184 -29.60 9.74 18.68
C LYS A 184 -31.03 10.19 18.99
N GLU A 185 -31.47 11.34 18.49
CA GLU A 185 -32.84 11.82 18.69
C GLU A 185 -33.89 10.81 18.19
N ILE A 186 -33.60 10.02 17.14
CA ILE A 186 -34.50 8.99 16.63
C ILE A 186 -34.90 7.98 17.71
N ASN A 187 -34.01 7.71 18.68
CA ASN A 187 -34.29 6.76 19.75
C ASN A 187 -35.42 7.21 20.70
N SER A 188 -35.79 8.48 20.67
CA SER A 188 -36.98 8.95 21.39
C SER A 188 -38.30 8.42 20.79
N VAL A 189 -38.29 8.07 19.50
CA VAL A 189 -39.45 7.58 18.75
C VAL A 189 -39.31 6.09 18.44
N VAL A 190 -38.07 5.65 18.11
CA VAL A 190 -37.74 4.26 17.81
C VAL A 190 -36.59 3.81 18.74
N PRO A 191 -36.89 3.39 19.99
CA PRO A 191 -35.88 3.09 21.01
C PRO A 191 -34.86 2.01 20.58
N SER A 192 -35.24 1.07 19.72
CA SER A 192 -34.38 -0.02 19.21
C SER A 192 -33.55 0.38 18.01
N TYR A 193 -33.66 1.62 17.51
CA TYR A 193 -32.86 2.02 16.34
C TYR A 193 -31.37 2.10 16.68
N PRO A 194 -30.47 1.47 15.88
CA PRO A 194 -29.04 1.42 16.18
C PRO A 194 -28.33 2.73 15.77
N ALA A 195 -28.63 3.82 16.47
CA ALA A 195 -28.17 5.18 16.13
C ALA A 195 -26.63 5.29 16.09
N ASN A 196 -25.92 4.61 17.01
CA ASN A 196 -24.45 4.60 17.00
C ASN A 196 -23.89 3.90 15.75
N LEU A 197 -24.49 2.78 15.33
CA LEU A 197 -24.11 2.08 14.11
C LEU A 197 -24.38 2.94 12.87
N ALA A 198 -25.53 3.58 12.81
CA ALA A 198 -25.84 4.51 11.72
C ALA A 198 -24.81 5.65 11.66
N MET A 199 -24.42 6.21 12.81
CA MET A 199 -23.38 7.24 12.88
C MET A 199 -22.00 6.71 12.45
N ALA A 200 -21.62 5.50 12.84
CA ALA A 200 -20.38 4.87 12.39
C ALA A 200 -20.32 4.70 10.85
N ARG A 201 -21.45 4.33 10.25
CA ARG A 201 -21.61 4.25 8.79
C ARG A 201 -21.52 5.61 8.10
N ILE A 202 -22.07 6.67 8.72
CA ILE A 202 -21.92 8.05 8.25
C ILE A 202 -20.44 8.45 8.30
N CYS A 203 -19.75 8.17 9.39
CA CYS A 203 -18.31 8.44 9.53
C CYS A 203 -17.50 7.81 8.39
N LYS A 204 -17.83 6.59 7.99
CA LYS A 204 -17.17 5.91 6.86
C LYS A 204 -17.39 6.64 5.53
N LYS A 205 -18.61 7.11 5.26
CA LYS A 205 -18.91 7.86 4.03
C LYS A 205 -18.10 9.15 3.98
N VAL A 206 -18.14 9.92 5.07
CA VAL A 206 -17.40 11.20 5.19
C VAL A 206 -15.88 10.97 5.15
N TYR A 207 -15.38 9.89 5.76
CA TYR A 207 -13.97 9.50 5.66
C TYR A 207 -13.52 9.37 4.21
N LYS A 208 -14.30 8.66 3.40
CA LYS A 208 -13.97 8.46 1.98
C LYS A 208 -13.95 9.79 1.23
N GLU A 209 -14.97 10.62 1.41
CA GLU A 209 -15.05 11.94 0.79
C GLU A 209 -13.86 12.83 1.16
N TRP A 210 -13.49 12.86 2.44
CA TRP A 210 -12.37 13.68 2.89
C TRP A 210 -11.02 13.16 2.39
N THR A 211 -10.84 11.84 2.32
CA THR A 211 -9.61 11.24 1.77
C THR A 211 -9.48 11.47 0.28
N ASP A 212 -10.58 11.30 -0.47
CA ASP A 212 -10.60 11.47 -1.93
C ASP A 212 -10.34 12.95 -2.35
N ASN A 213 -10.60 13.91 -1.46
CA ASN A 213 -10.44 15.34 -1.70
C ASN A 213 -9.32 15.99 -0.85
N ASP A 214 -8.45 15.21 -0.21
CA ASP A 214 -7.36 15.70 0.66
C ASP A 214 -7.82 16.63 1.80
N ILE A 215 -9.04 16.43 2.31
CA ILE A 215 -9.60 17.22 3.40
C ILE A 215 -9.07 16.71 4.75
N PRO A 216 -8.46 17.57 5.59
CA PRO A 216 -7.91 17.14 6.87
C PRO A 216 -8.98 16.76 7.88
N PHE A 217 -8.77 15.66 8.62
CA PHE A 217 -9.68 15.19 9.67
C PHE A 217 -9.70 16.13 10.88
N PRO A 218 -10.88 16.30 11.52
CA PRO A 218 -10.99 17.08 12.77
C PRO A 218 -10.12 16.49 13.88
N GLY A 219 -9.12 17.25 14.32
CA GLY A 219 -8.18 16.81 15.34
C GLY A 219 -7.23 15.70 14.93
N GLY A 220 -7.13 15.39 13.62
CA GLY A 220 -6.27 14.39 13.03
C GLY A 220 -6.92 13.01 12.93
N TYR A 221 -6.34 12.15 12.07
CA TYR A 221 -6.84 10.80 11.78
C TYR A 221 -7.03 9.93 13.03
N ALA A 222 -6.10 9.98 13.98
CA ALA A 222 -6.17 9.16 15.19
C ALA A 222 -7.43 9.46 16.05
N LYS A 223 -7.78 10.74 16.18
CA LYS A 223 -9.02 11.13 16.92
C LYS A 223 -10.27 10.71 16.16
N TRP A 224 -10.25 10.82 14.84
CA TRP A 224 -11.35 10.37 13.99
C TRP A 224 -11.58 8.87 14.09
N SER A 225 -10.51 8.08 13.95
CA SER A 225 -10.57 6.63 14.08
C SER A 225 -11.06 6.20 15.47
N ALA A 226 -10.59 6.88 16.53
CA ALA A 226 -11.06 6.64 17.90
C ALA A 226 -12.55 6.97 18.07
N PHE A 227 -13.03 8.05 17.47
CA PHE A 227 -14.45 8.41 17.49
C PHE A 227 -15.30 7.34 16.82
N GLN A 228 -14.95 6.92 15.62
CA GLN A 228 -15.66 5.87 14.90
C GLN A 228 -15.65 4.53 15.64
N ARG A 229 -14.49 4.13 16.19
CA ARG A 229 -14.37 2.92 17.01
C ARG A 229 -15.30 2.94 18.21
N ASN A 230 -15.35 4.05 18.95
CA ASN A 230 -16.23 4.20 20.11
C ASN A 230 -17.73 4.06 19.73
N LEU A 231 -18.12 4.45 18.53
CA LEU A 231 -19.49 4.23 18.04
C LEU A 231 -19.78 2.74 17.82
N TYR A 232 -18.84 2.00 17.25
CA TYR A 232 -18.96 0.55 17.11
C TYR A 232 -18.99 -0.17 18.46
N GLU A 233 -18.18 0.25 19.44
CA GLU A 233 -18.14 -0.33 20.78
C GLU A 233 -19.46 -0.19 21.55
N GLN A 234 -20.23 0.85 21.25
CA GLN A 234 -21.57 1.09 21.82
C GLN A 234 -22.69 0.45 20.99
N THR A 235 -22.36 -0.41 20.03
CA THR A 235 -23.33 -1.04 19.12
C THR A 235 -23.43 -2.53 19.43
N ASP A 236 -24.66 -3.06 19.44
CA ASP A 236 -24.85 -4.51 19.49
C ASP A 236 -24.36 -5.13 18.17
N VAL A 237 -23.39 -6.05 18.28
CA VAL A 237 -22.79 -6.75 17.14
C VAL A 237 -23.81 -7.54 16.31
N GLN A 238 -24.97 -7.89 16.89
CA GLN A 238 -26.05 -8.57 16.17
C GLN A 238 -26.65 -7.70 15.06
N ASN A 239 -26.59 -6.39 15.19
CA ASN A 239 -27.07 -5.42 14.20
C ASN A 239 -26.05 -5.15 13.08
N MET A 240 -24.80 -5.63 13.21
CA MET A 240 -23.73 -5.40 12.25
C MET A 240 -23.87 -6.30 11.03
N ASP A 241 -23.67 -5.72 9.85
CA ASP A 241 -23.44 -6.46 8.61
C ASP A 241 -21.96 -6.81 8.42
N SER A 242 -21.63 -7.45 7.30
CA SER A 242 -20.25 -7.88 7.04
C SER A 242 -19.26 -6.73 6.86
N ILE A 243 -19.75 -5.57 6.43
CA ILE A 243 -18.92 -4.36 6.25
C ILE A 243 -18.61 -3.77 7.61
N ASP A 244 -19.61 -3.69 8.51
CA ASP A 244 -19.42 -3.17 9.86
C ASP A 244 -18.46 -4.02 10.67
N TYR A 245 -18.57 -5.36 10.59
CA TYR A 245 -17.60 -6.27 11.23
C TYR A 245 -16.18 -6.03 10.76
N PHE A 246 -16.01 -5.88 9.44
CA PHE A 246 -14.69 -5.58 8.88
C PHE A 246 -14.17 -4.22 9.36
N ASP A 247 -14.97 -3.16 9.24
CA ASP A 247 -14.55 -1.80 9.58
C ASP A 247 -14.19 -1.69 11.09
N PHE A 248 -14.98 -2.29 11.95
CA PHE A 248 -14.69 -2.29 13.38
C PHE A 248 -13.45 -3.12 13.71
N ALA A 249 -13.35 -4.35 13.20
CA ALA A 249 -12.18 -5.18 13.43
C ALA A 249 -10.90 -4.54 12.87
N PHE A 250 -10.99 -3.90 11.71
CA PHE A 250 -9.87 -3.20 11.11
C PHE A 250 -9.46 -1.96 11.93
N SER A 251 -10.40 -1.21 12.48
CA SER A 251 -10.10 -0.07 13.36
C SER A 251 -9.41 -0.50 14.67
N LEU A 252 -9.78 -1.66 15.22
CA LEU A 252 -9.09 -2.26 16.37
C LEU A 252 -7.67 -2.70 15.98
N PHE A 253 -7.51 -3.31 14.81
CA PHE A 253 -6.22 -3.72 14.28
C PHE A 253 -5.28 -2.52 14.10
N GLU A 254 -5.73 -1.44 13.47
CA GLU A 254 -4.94 -0.21 13.30
C GLU A 254 -4.52 0.43 14.64
N ASN A 255 -5.35 0.26 15.67
CA ASN A 255 -5.04 0.73 17.03
C ASN A 255 -4.10 -0.20 17.82
N GLY A 256 -3.68 -1.33 17.24
CA GLY A 256 -2.82 -2.30 17.90
C GLY A 256 -3.55 -3.29 18.83
N GLU A 257 -4.87 -3.29 18.86
CA GLU A 257 -5.71 -4.16 19.68
C GLU A 257 -5.95 -5.51 18.98
N TYR A 258 -4.86 -6.20 18.65
CA TYR A 258 -4.88 -7.36 17.75
C TYR A 258 -5.75 -8.52 18.24
N ASP A 259 -5.74 -8.82 19.54
CA ASP A 259 -6.57 -9.90 20.10
C ASP A 259 -8.06 -9.58 19.97
N ARG A 260 -8.46 -8.35 20.31
CA ARG A 260 -9.86 -7.91 20.18
C ARG A 260 -10.30 -7.89 18.71
N ALA A 261 -9.43 -7.41 17.81
CA ALA A 261 -9.68 -7.40 16.37
C ALA A 261 -9.89 -8.83 15.84
N TYR A 262 -9.05 -9.77 16.29
CA TYR A 262 -9.17 -11.18 15.91
C TYR A 262 -10.46 -11.82 16.42
N ASP A 263 -10.80 -11.61 17.71
CA ASP A 263 -12.00 -12.19 18.31
C ASP A 263 -13.28 -11.65 17.66
N LEU A 264 -13.32 -10.35 17.36
CA LEU A 264 -14.42 -9.74 16.62
C LEU A 264 -14.53 -10.30 15.19
N ALA A 265 -13.40 -10.39 14.47
CA ALA A 265 -13.37 -10.97 13.13
C ALA A 265 -13.79 -12.44 13.14
N LYS A 266 -13.43 -13.22 14.19
CA LYS A 266 -13.87 -14.59 14.39
C LYS A 266 -15.39 -14.67 14.50
N GLY A 267 -16.02 -13.84 15.32
CA GLY A 267 -17.48 -13.75 15.40
C GLY A 267 -18.12 -13.34 14.04
N GLY A 268 -17.47 -12.44 13.32
CA GLY A 268 -17.88 -12.06 11.97
C GLY A 268 -17.79 -13.23 10.97
N MET A 269 -16.76 -14.08 11.08
CA MET A 269 -16.63 -15.29 10.23
C MET A 269 -17.68 -16.36 10.52
N GLU A 270 -18.19 -16.44 11.74
CA GLU A 270 -19.32 -17.34 12.07
C GLU A 270 -20.60 -16.91 11.36
N LYS A 271 -20.84 -15.59 11.27
CA LYS A 271 -22.02 -14.99 10.63
C LYS A 271 -21.85 -14.88 9.10
N PHE A 272 -20.62 -14.62 8.63
CA PHE A 272 -20.28 -14.42 7.20
C PHE A 272 -19.05 -15.25 6.80
N PRO A 273 -19.15 -16.60 6.70
CA PRO A 273 -18.01 -17.52 6.63
C PRO A 273 -17.02 -17.31 5.48
N ASN A 274 -17.51 -16.75 4.36
CA ASN A 274 -16.72 -16.57 3.14
C ASN A 274 -16.48 -15.09 2.80
N ASN A 275 -16.68 -14.19 3.78
CA ASN A 275 -16.40 -12.78 3.55
C ASN A 275 -14.88 -12.54 3.56
N VAL A 276 -14.35 -12.20 2.39
CA VAL A 276 -12.90 -12.00 2.16
C VAL A 276 -12.31 -10.92 3.06
N ASN A 277 -13.01 -9.82 3.26
CA ASN A 277 -12.49 -8.70 4.05
C ASN A 277 -12.38 -9.07 5.54
N ILE A 278 -13.38 -9.80 6.08
CA ILE A 278 -13.33 -10.31 7.46
C ILE A 278 -12.19 -11.32 7.61
N LEU A 279 -12.01 -12.22 6.65
CA LEU A 279 -10.90 -13.18 6.66
C LEU A 279 -9.53 -12.49 6.60
N LYS A 280 -9.39 -11.41 5.81
CA LYS A 280 -8.17 -10.63 5.74
C LYS A 280 -7.83 -9.98 7.09
N VAL A 281 -8.78 -9.28 7.71
CA VAL A 281 -8.52 -8.65 9.02
C VAL A 281 -8.25 -9.69 10.10
N ALA A 282 -8.90 -10.86 10.06
CA ALA A 282 -8.60 -11.98 10.96
C ALA A 282 -7.15 -12.48 10.77
N LEU A 283 -6.70 -12.65 9.51
CA LEU A 283 -5.32 -13.01 9.19
C LEU A 283 -4.32 -11.98 9.70
N TYR A 284 -4.56 -10.69 9.47
CA TYR A 284 -3.66 -9.63 9.93
C TYR A 284 -3.58 -9.58 11.45
N SER A 285 -4.73 -9.63 12.11
CA SER A 285 -4.84 -9.55 13.57
C SER A 285 -4.21 -10.77 14.25
N SER A 286 -4.44 -11.98 13.72
CA SER A 286 -3.81 -13.20 14.25
C SER A 286 -2.29 -13.19 14.04
N THR A 287 -1.80 -12.68 12.92
CA THR A 287 -0.36 -12.57 12.65
C THR A 287 0.32 -11.59 13.61
N GLN A 288 -0.23 -10.39 13.79
CA GLN A 288 0.31 -9.38 14.69
C GLN A 288 0.11 -9.77 16.16
N GLY A 289 -0.99 -10.45 16.50
CA GLY A 289 -1.26 -11.04 17.81
C GLY A 289 -0.47 -12.32 18.09
N LYS A 290 0.45 -12.72 17.19
CA LYS A 290 1.33 -13.89 17.31
C LYS A 290 0.60 -15.25 17.39
N LYS A 291 -0.64 -15.31 16.90
CA LYS A 291 -1.44 -16.54 16.76
C LYS A 291 -1.14 -17.18 15.40
N TYR A 292 0.09 -17.67 15.22
CA TYR A 292 0.62 -18.02 13.88
C TYR A 292 -0.04 -19.26 13.27
N ASP A 293 -0.49 -20.23 14.07
CA ASP A 293 -1.18 -21.42 13.57
C ASP A 293 -2.56 -21.04 13.00
N GLU A 294 -3.29 -20.18 13.69
CA GLU A 294 -4.56 -19.60 13.22
C GLU A 294 -4.33 -18.73 11.98
N ALA A 295 -3.28 -17.91 11.96
CA ALA A 295 -2.94 -17.10 10.81
C ALA A 295 -2.67 -17.95 9.57
N ILE A 296 -1.93 -19.07 9.70
CA ILE A 296 -1.68 -20.01 8.60
C ILE A 296 -2.99 -20.65 8.11
N ALA A 297 -3.85 -21.08 9.02
CA ALA A 297 -5.15 -21.67 8.66
C ALA A 297 -6.03 -20.66 7.93
N LEU A 298 -6.05 -19.40 8.40
CA LEU A 298 -6.78 -18.30 7.76
C LEU A 298 -6.22 -17.96 6.38
N ALA A 299 -4.90 -17.90 6.23
CA ALA A 299 -4.24 -17.68 4.93
C ALA A 299 -4.62 -18.77 3.93
N ASN A 300 -4.55 -20.04 4.32
CA ASN A 300 -4.93 -21.16 3.47
C ASN A 300 -6.41 -21.08 3.06
N LYS A 301 -7.31 -20.78 4.01
CA LYS A 301 -8.72 -20.58 3.73
C LYS A 301 -8.94 -19.40 2.77
N LEU A 302 -8.33 -18.25 3.04
CA LEU A 302 -8.46 -17.03 2.24
C LEU A 302 -8.04 -17.28 0.79
N PHE A 303 -6.88 -17.89 0.56
CA PHE A 303 -6.35 -18.14 -0.78
C PHE A 303 -7.06 -19.28 -1.53
N SER A 304 -7.88 -20.08 -0.84
CA SER A 304 -8.70 -21.13 -1.46
C SER A 304 -10.09 -20.69 -1.91
N ILE A 305 -10.53 -19.47 -1.57
CA ILE A 305 -11.92 -19.05 -1.82
C ILE A 305 -12.21 -18.89 -3.32
N SER A 306 -11.33 -18.25 -4.07
CA SER A 306 -11.52 -18.05 -5.51
C SER A 306 -10.26 -17.48 -6.18
N ASP A 307 -9.96 -17.95 -7.38
CA ASP A 307 -8.89 -17.41 -8.24
C ASP A 307 -9.23 -16.03 -8.83
N THR A 308 -10.49 -15.61 -8.75
CA THR A 308 -10.95 -14.31 -9.27
C THR A 308 -10.80 -13.17 -8.27
N ILE A 309 -10.48 -13.48 -6.99
CA ILE A 309 -10.30 -12.47 -5.94
C ILE A 309 -8.92 -11.85 -6.09
N ARG A 310 -8.89 -10.51 -6.20
CA ARG A 310 -7.63 -9.77 -6.20
C ARG A 310 -7.11 -9.61 -4.77
N PHE A 311 -6.02 -10.30 -4.48
CA PHE A 311 -5.30 -10.15 -3.22
C PHE A 311 -4.31 -8.97 -3.28
N HIS A 312 -3.97 -8.43 -2.11
CA HIS A 312 -2.96 -7.38 -1.96
C HIS A 312 -1.64 -7.97 -1.45
N SER A 313 -0.54 -7.25 -1.65
CA SER A 313 0.76 -7.66 -1.11
C SER A 313 0.71 -7.90 0.41
N LEU A 314 -0.09 -7.11 1.13
CA LEU A 314 -0.28 -7.24 2.59
C LEU A 314 -0.89 -8.60 2.99
N ASP A 315 -1.78 -9.19 2.18
CA ASP A 315 -2.36 -10.51 2.44
C ASP A 315 -1.26 -11.57 2.47
N TYR A 316 -0.37 -11.54 1.47
CA TYR A 316 0.73 -12.49 1.36
C TYR A 316 1.85 -12.23 2.35
N THR A 317 2.17 -10.98 2.68
CA THR A 317 3.21 -10.67 3.68
C THR A 317 2.81 -11.10 5.09
N ASN A 318 1.53 -11.00 5.47
CA ASN A 318 1.05 -11.54 6.74
C ASN A 318 1.13 -13.08 6.77
N ALA A 319 0.70 -13.76 5.70
CA ALA A 319 0.84 -15.19 5.58
C ALA A 319 2.33 -15.62 5.66
N ALA A 320 3.21 -14.94 4.92
CA ALA A 320 4.65 -15.19 4.93
C ALA A 320 5.25 -15.05 6.33
N THR A 321 4.88 -13.99 7.05
CA THR A 321 5.32 -13.76 8.44
C THR A 321 4.89 -14.91 9.34
N ALA A 322 3.65 -15.39 9.24
CA ALA A 322 3.17 -16.51 10.04
C ALA A 322 3.95 -17.80 9.74
N TYR A 323 4.19 -18.12 8.46
CA TYR A 323 5.01 -19.27 8.06
C TYR A 323 6.46 -19.14 8.56
N GLN A 324 7.06 -17.95 8.45
CA GLN A 324 8.41 -17.67 8.95
C GLN A 324 8.51 -17.92 10.46
N LYS A 325 7.56 -17.43 11.24
CA LYS A 325 7.55 -17.60 12.70
C LYS A 325 7.32 -19.06 13.14
N LYS A 326 6.76 -19.88 12.26
CA LYS A 326 6.62 -21.35 12.43
C LYS A 326 7.78 -22.12 11.80
N ASN A 327 8.85 -21.43 11.42
CA ASN A 327 10.06 -22.00 10.78
C ASN A 327 9.78 -22.75 9.45
N ASN A 328 8.69 -22.42 8.77
CA ASN A 328 8.41 -22.92 7.42
C ASN A 328 8.92 -21.91 6.40
N LEU A 329 10.25 -21.79 6.30
CA LEU A 329 10.93 -20.73 5.56
C LEU A 329 10.67 -20.82 4.05
N LYS A 330 10.56 -22.03 3.52
CA LYS A 330 10.22 -22.24 2.10
C LYS A 330 8.84 -21.66 1.76
N LYS A 331 7.83 -21.98 2.56
CA LYS A 331 6.48 -21.42 2.38
C LYS A 331 6.46 -19.90 2.58
N ALA A 332 7.23 -19.40 3.53
CA ALA A 332 7.38 -17.97 3.73
C ALA A 332 7.95 -17.28 2.48
N ALA A 333 9.01 -17.83 1.88
CA ALA A 333 9.59 -17.32 0.64
C ALA A 333 8.58 -17.33 -0.52
N GLU A 334 7.83 -18.44 -0.70
CA GLU A 334 6.77 -18.53 -1.72
C GLU A 334 5.69 -17.44 -1.56
N MET A 335 5.32 -17.11 -0.33
CA MET A 335 4.35 -16.06 -0.05
C MET A 335 4.93 -14.66 -0.31
N TYR A 336 6.20 -14.42 0.06
CA TYR A 336 6.88 -13.17 -0.27
C TYR A 336 7.04 -12.98 -1.77
N HIS A 337 7.24 -14.04 -2.55
CA HIS A 337 7.23 -13.98 -4.02
C HIS A 337 5.90 -13.45 -4.55
N LYS A 338 4.79 -14.01 -4.08
CA LYS A 338 3.46 -13.53 -4.48
C LYS A 338 3.22 -12.07 -4.10
N ALA A 339 3.70 -11.64 -2.93
CA ALA A 339 3.65 -10.24 -2.53
C ALA A 339 4.48 -9.34 -3.46
N TYR A 340 5.66 -9.80 -3.85
CA TYR A 340 6.53 -9.12 -4.81
C TYR A 340 5.89 -8.99 -6.19
N ASP A 341 5.28 -10.06 -6.72
CA ASP A 341 4.62 -10.06 -8.03
C ASP A 341 3.50 -9.02 -8.09
N ILE A 342 2.69 -8.93 -7.03
CA ILE A 342 1.64 -7.90 -6.91
C ILE A 342 2.25 -6.50 -6.83
N TRP A 343 3.31 -6.32 -6.04
CA TRP A 343 4.00 -5.04 -5.96
C TRP A 343 4.55 -4.62 -7.33
N ALA A 344 5.17 -5.53 -8.08
CA ALA A 344 5.73 -5.27 -9.41
C ALA A 344 4.63 -4.90 -10.42
N GLU A 345 3.49 -5.59 -10.39
CA GLU A 345 2.32 -5.26 -11.19
C GLU A 345 1.76 -3.88 -10.85
N ASN A 346 1.61 -3.58 -9.55
CA ASN A 346 1.14 -2.28 -9.09
C ASN A 346 2.08 -1.14 -9.50
N LEU A 347 3.39 -1.36 -9.42
CA LEU A 347 4.39 -0.39 -9.87
C LEU A 347 4.28 -0.13 -11.37
N LYS A 348 4.15 -1.19 -12.18
CA LYS A 348 3.97 -1.09 -13.64
C LYS A 348 2.70 -0.32 -14.00
N ASN A 349 1.64 -0.48 -13.24
CA ASN A 349 0.33 0.17 -13.46
C ASN A 349 0.22 1.55 -12.78
N ASN A 350 1.30 2.07 -12.18
CA ASN A 350 1.33 3.33 -11.43
C ASN A 350 0.23 3.43 -10.37
N VAL A 351 -0.02 2.34 -9.63
CA VAL A 351 -1.02 2.31 -8.55
C VAL A 351 -0.57 3.26 -7.43
N PRO A 352 -1.42 4.23 -7.03
CA PRO A 352 -1.08 5.19 -5.97
C PRO A 352 -0.63 4.48 -4.67
N GLY A 353 0.39 5.02 -4.01
CA GLY A 353 0.93 4.48 -2.76
C GLY A 353 1.97 3.37 -2.94
N THR A 354 2.21 2.85 -4.13
CA THR A 354 3.26 1.86 -4.39
C THR A 354 4.64 2.53 -4.35
N LYS A 355 5.49 2.12 -3.39
CA LYS A 355 6.83 2.70 -3.23
C LYS A 355 7.86 1.90 -4.00
N PHE A 356 8.67 2.56 -4.80
CA PHE A 356 9.70 1.95 -5.64
C PHE A 356 10.72 1.09 -4.85
N GLY A 357 11.10 1.53 -3.64
CA GLY A 357 12.11 0.83 -2.81
C GLY A 357 11.66 -0.51 -2.20
N GLU A 358 10.36 -0.79 -2.16
CA GLU A 358 9.82 -2.01 -1.53
C GLU A 358 10.26 -3.29 -2.27
N GLY A 359 10.45 -3.24 -3.59
CA GLY A 359 10.90 -4.38 -4.38
C GLY A 359 12.24 -4.95 -3.94
N ASN A 360 13.20 -4.09 -3.63
CA ASN A 360 14.50 -4.50 -3.10
C ASN A 360 14.35 -5.18 -1.72
N GLN A 361 13.43 -4.73 -0.90
CA GLN A 361 13.16 -5.33 0.40
C GLN A 361 12.55 -6.74 0.24
N TYR A 362 11.59 -6.91 -0.67
CA TYR A 362 11.03 -8.24 -0.98
C TYR A 362 12.11 -9.20 -1.45
N MET A 363 12.91 -8.82 -2.44
CA MET A 363 13.96 -9.68 -2.98
C MET A 363 14.98 -10.10 -1.91
N ARG A 364 15.45 -9.17 -1.09
CA ARG A 364 16.35 -9.48 0.03
C ARG A 364 15.70 -10.44 1.04
N THR A 365 14.43 -10.25 1.34
CA THR A 365 13.71 -11.11 2.28
C THR A 365 13.55 -12.51 1.73
N ILE A 366 13.20 -12.68 0.45
CA ILE A 366 13.08 -13.97 -0.24
C ILE A 366 14.42 -14.70 -0.23
N ILE A 367 15.50 -14.03 -0.64
CA ILE A 367 16.85 -14.58 -0.68
C ILE A 367 17.27 -15.07 0.71
N ASN A 368 17.07 -14.25 1.75
CA ASN A 368 17.42 -14.64 3.11
C ASN A 368 16.56 -15.83 3.60
N MET A 369 15.27 -15.89 3.28
CA MET A 369 14.42 -17.01 3.67
C MET A 369 14.90 -18.34 3.07
N TYR A 370 15.31 -18.34 1.80
CA TYR A 370 15.87 -19.54 1.18
C TYR A 370 17.23 -19.91 1.79
N ALA A 371 18.09 -18.92 2.04
CA ALA A 371 19.40 -19.17 2.67
C ALA A 371 19.25 -19.72 4.10
N ASP A 372 18.38 -19.10 4.92
CA ASP A 372 18.10 -19.54 6.29
C ASP A 372 17.42 -20.94 6.34
N ALA A 373 16.79 -21.35 5.25
CA ALA A 373 16.21 -22.68 5.08
C ALA A 373 17.27 -23.72 4.60
N GLY A 374 18.52 -23.33 4.36
CA GLY A 374 19.53 -24.19 3.75
C GLY A 374 19.31 -24.44 2.24
N LEU A 375 18.41 -23.70 1.59
CA LEU A 375 18.08 -23.82 0.17
C LEU A 375 18.95 -22.83 -0.64
N TYR A 376 20.28 -23.02 -0.57
CA TYR A 376 21.25 -22.07 -1.15
C TYR A 376 21.15 -21.93 -2.66
N GLU A 377 20.84 -23.03 -3.38
CA GLU A 377 20.66 -22.98 -4.83
C GLU A 377 19.51 -22.05 -5.23
N ASP A 378 18.37 -22.15 -4.52
CA ASP A 378 17.22 -21.27 -4.72
C ASP A 378 17.58 -19.82 -4.37
N ALA A 379 18.27 -19.59 -3.24
CA ALA A 379 18.72 -18.27 -2.82
C ALA A 379 19.66 -17.62 -3.86
N ILE A 380 20.61 -18.39 -4.40
CA ILE A 380 21.54 -17.95 -5.44
C ILE A 380 20.81 -17.64 -6.75
N ALA A 381 19.84 -18.47 -7.13
CA ALA A 381 19.03 -18.25 -8.32
C ALA A 381 18.23 -16.93 -8.22
N GLU A 382 17.59 -16.68 -7.07
CA GLU A 382 16.85 -15.43 -6.83
C GLU A 382 17.79 -14.22 -6.79
N ASN A 383 18.98 -14.34 -6.18
CA ASN A 383 19.95 -13.25 -6.16
C ASN A 383 20.43 -12.89 -7.58
N LYS A 384 20.65 -13.88 -8.44
CA LYS A 384 21.01 -13.65 -9.85
C LYS A 384 19.89 -12.92 -10.60
N LYS A 385 18.63 -13.31 -10.39
CA LYS A 385 17.48 -12.57 -10.96
C LYS A 385 17.46 -11.12 -10.47
N TRP A 386 17.70 -10.90 -9.18
CA TRP A 386 17.76 -9.56 -8.61
C TRP A 386 18.87 -8.70 -9.25
N ILE A 387 20.04 -9.29 -9.49
CA ILE A 387 21.14 -8.63 -10.22
C ILE A 387 20.72 -8.24 -11.64
N GLU A 388 20.12 -9.16 -12.41
CA GLU A 388 19.67 -8.87 -13.79
C GLU A 388 18.60 -7.77 -13.83
N MET A 389 17.68 -7.78 -12.90
CA MET A 389 16.67 -6.71 -12.78
C MET A 389 17.33 -5.37 -12.45
N ALA A 390 18.27 -5.34 -11.51
CA ALA A 390 18.99 -4.13 -11.15
C ALA A 390 19.84 -3.57 -12.31
N LYS A 391 20.40 -4.45 -13.15
CA LYS A 391 21.09 -4.06 -14.40
C LYS A 391 20.12 -3.42 -15.39
N ALA A 392 18.96 -4.05 -15.63
CA ALA A 392 17.95 -3.55 -16.56
C ALA A 392 17.45 -2.16 -16.17
N ASP A 393 17.34 -1.90 -14.87
CA ASP A 393 16.89 -0.63 -14.31
C ASP A 393 17.98 0.41 -14.11
N ASN A 394 19.25 0.12 -14.47
CA ASN A 394 20.43 0.94 -14.16
C ASN A 394 20.59 1.25 -12.65
N LYS A 395 20.22 0.30 -11.78
CA LYS A 395 20.27 0.42 -10.31
C LYS A 395 21.19 -0.61 -9.66
N LEU A 396 22.04 -1.20 -10.44
CA LEU A 396 23.02 -2.15 -9.93
C LEU A 396 23.93 -1.48 -8.89
N SER A 397 24.10 -2.14 -7.75
CA SER A 397 24.92 -1.66 -6.65
C SER A 397 25.74 -2.80 -6.05
N VAL A 398 26.72 -2.45 -5.24
CA VAL A 398 27.60 -3.42 -4.55
C VAL A 398 26.83 -4.41 -3.66
N VAL A 399 25.65 -4.02 -3.18
CA VAL A 399 24.80 -4.86 -2.31
C VAL A 399 24.40 -6.16 -2.99
N HIS A 400 24.11 -6.13 -4.30
CA HIS A 400 23.67 -7.29 -5.07
C HIS A 400 24.76 -8.36 -5.14
N TYR A 401 25.99 -7.96 -5.48
CA TYR A 401 27.11 -8.90 -5.58
C TYR A 401 27.67 -9.30 -4.22
N ASN A 402 27.63 -8.42 -3.20
CA ASN A 402 28.00 -8.80 -1.83
C ASN A 402 27.04 -9.88 -1.29
N SER A 403 25.74 -9.75 -1.55
CA SER A 403 24.75 -10.76 -1.19
C SER A 403 25.06 -12.10 -1.89
N LEU A 404 25.34 -12.06 -3.21
CA LEU A 404 25.67 -13.25 -3.99
C LEU A 404 26.95 -13.93 -3.49
N ALA A 405 28.00 -13.15 -3.22
CA ALA A 405 29.26 -13.67 -2.71
C ALA A 405 29.11 -14.34 -1.34
N LYS A 406 28.31 -13.74 -0.47
CA LYS A 406 27.99 -14.32 0.84
C LYS A 406 27.26 -15.66 0.69
N LEU A 407 26.23 -15.73 -0.16
CA LEU A 407 25.50 -16.97 -0.41
C LEU A 407 26.40 -18.09 -0.90
N TYR A 408 27.30 -17.80 -1.85
CA TYR A 408 28.27 -18.79 -2.30
C TYR A 408 29.23 -19.21 -1.20
N SER A 409 29.69 -18.29 -0.35
CA SER A 409 30.58 -18.59 0.77
C SER A 409 29.87 -19.46 1.83
N ASP A 410 28.65 -19.12 2.19
CA ASP A 410 27.86 -19.86 3.19
C ASP A 410 27.54 -21.27 2.66
N PHE A 411 27.15 -21.41 1.40
CA PHE A 411 26.91 -22.71 0.77
C PHE A 411 28.21 -23.55 0.67
N ALA A 412 29.35 -22.93 0.36
CA ALA A 412 30.63 -23.61 0.35
C ALA A 412 31.02 -24.19 1.71
N LEU A 413 30.67 -23.52 2.81
CA LEU A 413 30.95 -24.02 4.17
C LEU A 413 30.15 -25.28 4.50
N GLU A 414 28.99 -25.48 3.89
CA GLU A 414 28.18 -26.70 4.04
C GLU A 414 28.49 -27.78 2.98
N SER A 415 29.31 -27.46 1.98
CA SER A 415 29.68 -28.36 0.86
C SER A 415 31.05 -29.01 1.07
N PHE A 416 31.35 -30.06 0.29
CA PHE A 416 32.60 -30.83 0.37
C PHE A 416 33.27 -30.99 -0.97
N GLY A 417 34.58 -31.29 -0.96
CA GLY A 417 35.35 -31.67 -2.14
C GLY A 417 35.41 -30.60 -3.23
N GLU A 418 35.25 -30.99 -4.50
CA GLU A 418 35.31 -30.07 -5.63
C GLU A 418 34.20 -29.02 -5.64
N GLU A 419 33.03 -29.37 -5.12
CA GLU A 419 31.92 -28.43 -5.07
C GLU A 419 32.21 -27.26 -4.14
N LYS A 420 32.75 -27.56 -2.94
CA LYS A 420 33.23 -26.52 -2.01
C LYS A 420 34.19 -25.55 -2.70
N THR A 421 35.16 -26.08 -3.45
CA THR A 421 36.13 -25.25 -4.17
C THR A 421 35.47 -24.38 -5.23
N LYS A 422 34.55 -24.95 -6.05
CA LYS A 422 33.82 -24.20 -7.08
C LYS A 422 32.99 -23.06 -6.49
N LEU A 423 32.36 -23.31 -5.36
CA LEU A 423 31.54 -22.29 -4.67
C LEU A 423 32.39 -21.15 -4.10
N PHE A 424 33.55 -21.45 -3.48
CA PHE A 424 34.48 -20.40 -3.04
C PHE A 424 35.05 -19.59 -4.21
N MET A 425 35.33 -20.22 -5.35
CA MET A 425 35.75 -19.50 -6.57
C MET A 425 34.63 -18.61 -7.11
N ALA A 426 33.38 -19.06 -7.03
CA ALA A 426 32.23 -18.25 -7.41
C ALA A 426 32.04 -17.07 -6.45
N ALA A 427 32.25 -17.26 -5.14
CA ALA A 427 32.26 -16.19 -4.15
C ALA A 427 33.34 -15.14 -4.44
N ASP A 428 34.59 -15.60 -4.76
CA ASP A 428 35.69 -14.70 -5.15
C ASP A 428 35.33 -13.87 -6.37
N SER A 429 34.78 -14.50 -7.40
CA SER A 429 34.32 -13.81 -8.62
C SER A 429 33.22 -12.79 -8.33
N ALA A 430 32.28 -13.10 -7.43
CA ALA A 430 31.24 -12.17 -7.06
C ALA A 430 31.80 -10.97 -6.27
N PHE A 431 32.76 -11.18 -5.35
CA PHE A 431 33.47 -10.08 -4.69
C PHE A 431 34.32 -9.25 -5.68
N GLU A 432 34.85 -9.85 -6.74
CA GLU A 432 35.54 -9.08 -7.79
C GLU A 432 34.61 -8.09 -8.48
N GLN A 433 33.37 -8.49 -8.78
CA GLN A 433 32.36 -7.60 -9.37
C GLN A 433 32.07 -6.38 -8.48
N VAL A 434 32.11 -6.53 -7.16
CA VAL A 434 31.96 -5.38 -6.22
C VAL A 434 33.00 -4.29 -6.51
N GLY A 435 34.26 -4.67 -6.72
CA GLY A 435 35.36 -3.73 -7.01
C GLY A 435 35.32 -3.17 -8.44
N ILE A 436 34.65 -3.88 -9.37
CA ILE A 436 34.47 -3.43 -10.76
C ILE A 436 33.38 -2.36 -10.86
N ILE A 437 32.25 -2.57 -10.19
CA ILE A 437 31.10 -1.66 -10.29
C ILE A 437 31.25 -0.41 -9.40
N SER A 438 32.15 -0.42 -8.42
CA SER A 438 32.39 0.72 -7.53
C SER A 438 33.86 0.85 -7.19
N GLU A 439 34.48 1.96 -7.65
CA GLU A 439 35.87 2.27 -7.34
C GLU A 439 36.11 2.49 -5.84
N GLU A 440 35.16 3.14 -5.17
CA GLU A 440 35.20 3.37 -3.72
C GLU A 440 35.24 2.06 -2.91
N ASN A 441 34.59 0.99 -3.42
CA ASN A 441 34.54 -0.31 -2.78
C ASN A 441 35.65 -1.27 -3.24
N ARG A 442 36.60 -0.81 -4.03
CA ARG A 442 37.68 -1.66 -4.58
C ARG A 442 38.58 -2.25 -3.49
N MET A 443 38.97 -1.47 -2.51
CA MET A 443 39.72 -1.96 -1.34
C MET A 443 38.95 -2.99 -0.54
N TYR A 444 37.65 -2.71 -0.29
CA TYR A 444 36.77 -3.65 0.38
C TYR A 444 36.66 -4.98 -0.40
N SER A 445 36.51 -4.91 -1.70
CA SER A 445 36.51 -6.08 -2.58
C SER A 445 37.78 -6.93 -2.43
N TYR A 446 38.97 -6.31 -2.52
CA TYR A 446 40.23 -7.01 -2.33
C TYR A 446 40.38 -7.60 -0.94
N TYR A 447 39.88 -6.92 0.08
CA TYR A 447 39.89 -7.42 1.47
C TYR A 447 39.00 -8.66 1.65
N GLN A 448 37.81 -8.68 1.08
CA GLN A 448 36.94 -9.85 1.15
C GLN A 448 37.57 -11.05 0.38
N ARG A 449 38.11 -10.79 -0.79
CA ARG A 449 38.84 -11.80 -1.57
C ARG A 449 40.09 -12.29 -0.85
N TRP A 450 40.83 -11.41 -0.18
CA TRP A 450 41.94 -11.78 0.68
C TRP A 450 41.52 -12.70 1.80
N LYS A 451 40.45 -12.36 2.53
CA LYS A 451 39.92 -13.21 3.60
C LYS A 451 39.57 -14.61 3.08
N LEU A 452 38.85 -14.67 1.97
CA LEU A 452 38.47 -15.94 1.34
C LEU A 452 39.68 -16.77 0.89
N ALA A 453 40.69 -16.12 0.31
CA ALA A 453 41.91 -16.77 -0.10
C ALA A 453 42.68 -17.37 1.08
N VAL A 454 42.89 -16.56 2.15
CA VAL A 454 43.69 -16.98 3.31
C VAL A 454 42.98 -18.06 4.14
N SER A 455 41.64 -17.96 4.25
CA SER A 455 40.89 -18.94 5.04
C SER A 455 40.69 -20.28 4.33
N GLU A 456 40.47 -20.28 3.01
CA GLU A 456 39.97 -21.45 2.29
C GLU A 456 40.67 -21.70 0.94
N LEU A 457 40.65 -20.72 0.00
CA LEU A 457 41.04 -20.99 -1.40
C LEU A 457 42.51 -21.36 -1.61
N ASP A 458 43.44 -20.69 -0.91
CA ASP A 458 44.86 -20.96 -1.10
C ASP A 458 45.25 -22.37 -0.63
N SER A 459 44.60 -22.88 0.42
CA SER A 459 44.81 -24.23 0.94
C SER A 459 44.29 -25.30 -0.03
N VAL A 460 43.21 -25.04 -0.74
CA VAL A 460 42.53 -25.99 -1.62
C VAL A 460 43.13 -25.94 -3.05
N THR A 461 43.48 -24.75 -3.54
CA THR A 461 43.98 -24.54 -4.91
C THR A 461 45.49 -24.60 -5.03
N GLY A 462 46.23 -24.48 -3.93
CA GLY A 462 47.69 -24.34 -3.92
C GLY A 462 48.19 -23.00 -4.47
N ASN A 463 47.31 -22.01 -4.62
CA ASN A 463 47.61 -20.68 -5.13
C ASN A 463 48.05 -19.74 -4.00
N ASN A 464 48.61 -18.58 -4.36
CA ASN A 464 48.97 -17.48 -3.43
C ASN A 464 48.04 -16.27 -3.61
N ASN A 465 46.73 -16.49 -3.68
CA ASN A 465 45.76 -15.41 -3.88
C ASN A 465 45.75 -14.45 -2.72
N GLY A 466 45.97 -14.93 -1.48
CA GLY A 466 46.10 -14.08 -0.30
C GLY A 466 47.24 -13.07 -0.44
N TYR A 467 48.41 -13.49 -0.94
CA TYR A 467 49.53 -12.58 -1.23
C TYR A 467 49.15 -11.56 -2.32
N LEU A 468 48.55 -12.04 -3.41
CA LEU A 468 48.13 -11.18 -4.52
C LEU A 468 47.12 -10.10 -4.06
N MET A 469 46.13 -10.49 -3.29
CA MET A 469 45.10 -9.53 -2.79
C MET A 469 45.71 -8.55 -1.80
N ALA A 470 46.54 -8.99 -0.86
CA ALA A 470 47.20 -8.09 0.06
C ALA A 470 48.10 -7.06 -0.67
N THR A 471 48.81 -7.46 -1.72
CA THR A 471 49.60 -6.56 -2.58
C THR A 471 48.68 -5.56 -3.33
N LYS A 472 47.52 -6.00 -3.82
CA LYS A 472 46.57 -5.12 -4.46
C LYS A 472 46.00 -4.07 -3.46
N ILE A 473 45.72 -4.47 -2.21
CA ILE A 473 45.30 -3.55 -1.15
C ILE A 473 46.41 -2.51 -0.91
N GLU A 474 47.67 -2.96 -0.73
CA GLU A 474 48.81 -2.07 -0.53
C GLU A 474 48.94 -1.05 -1.66
N ASN A 475 48.99 -1.52 -2.91
CA ASN A 475 49.15 -0.66 -4.07
C ASN A 475 47.97 0.32 -4.24
N THR A 476 46.77 -0.10 -3.91
CA THR A 476 45.56 0.77 -3.98
C THR A 476 45.65 1.85 -2.92
N PHE A 477 46.00 1.50 -1.69
CA PHE A 477 46.15 2.48 -0.62
C PHE A 477 47.26 3.49 -0.91
N GLU A 478 48.43 3.04 -1.36
CA GLU A 478 49.59 3.90 -1.69
C GLU A 478 49.29 4.85 -2.85
N LYS A 479 48.52 4.41 -3.84
CA LYS A 479 48.09 5.26 -4.96
C LYS A 479 47.14 6.36 -4.57
N PHE A 480 46.23 6.09 -3.64
CA PHE A 480 45.17 7.03 -3.24
C PHE A 480 45.45 7.71 -1.88
N GLY A 481 46.44 7.24 -1.14
CA GLY A 481 46.81 7.77 0.20
C GLY A 481 47.27 9.23 0.25
N GLU A 482 47.68 9.77 -0.92
CA GLU A 482 48.02 11.19 -1.06
C GLU A 482 46.80 12.13 -1.16
N GLU A 483 45.55 11.57 -1.26
CA GLU A 483 44.35 12.34 -1.56
C GLU A 483 43.37 12.49 -0.37
N ASP A 484 43.76 12.22 0.87
CA ASP A 484 42.89 12.30 2.08
C ASP A 484 41.54 11.55 1.99
N LYS A 485 41.44 10.52 1.14
CA LYS A 485 40.19 9.84 0.81
C LYS A 485 39.91 8.58 1.63
N PHE A 486 40.74 8.20 2.59
CA PHE A 486 40.55 6.95 3.34
C PHE A 486 40.03 7.18 4.75
N ASP A 487 38.90 6.53 5.03
CA ASP A 487 38.33 6.45 6.37
C ASP A 487 39.10 5.43 7.26
N ALA A 488 38.68 5.35 8.53
CA ALA A 488 39.26 4.43 9.50
C ALA A 488 39.16 2.94 9.08
N ALA A 489 38.13 2.59 8.31
CA ALA A 489 37.93 1.21 7.81
C ALA A 489 38.98 0.85 6.76
N ASN A 490 39.24 1.73 5.81
CA ASN A 490 40.28 1.56 4.80
C ASN A 490 41.68 1.50 5.41
N MET A 491 41.95 2.32 6.44
CA MET A 491 43.20 2.26 7.21
C MET A 491 43.37 0.91 7.90
N SER A 492 42.33 0.34 8.50
CA SER A 492 42.37 -0.98 9.12
C SER A 492 42.62 -2.10 8.11
N ILE A 493 42.00 -2.02 6.92
CA ILE A 493 42.21 -2.96 5.80
C ILE A 493 43.69 -2.93 5.35
N TYR A 494 44.23 -1.74 5.17
CA TYR A 494 45.63 -1.57 4.78
C TYR A 494 46.62 -2.12 5.83
N GLN A 495 46.37 -1.80 7.12
CA GLN A 495 47.17 -2.35 8.22
C GLN A 495 47.15 -3.89 8.21
N THR A 496 45.99 -4.49 8.02
CA THR A 496 45.84 -5.94 7.94
C THR A 496 46.63 -6.55 6.77
N ALA A 497 46.62 -5.91 5.59
CA ALA A 497 47.39 -6.32 4.45
C ALA A 497 48.91 -6.23 4.72
N CYS A 498 49.38 -5.15 5.34
CA CYS A 498 50.77 -4.99 5.75
C CYS A 498 51.20 -6.05 6.77
N ASP A 499 50.41 -6.38 7.75
CA ASP A 499 50.65 -7.44 8.73
C ASP A 499 50.77 -8.81 8.06
N TYR A 500 49.88 -9.10 7.10
CA TYR A 500 49.94 -10.35 6.32
C TYR A 500 51.19 -10.43 5.46
N LEU A 501 51.50 -9.38 4.68
CA LEU A 501 52.68 -9.32 3.82
C LEU A 501 53.99 -9.41 4.63
N ARG A 502 54.05 -8.76 5.78
CA ARG A 502 55.16 -8.90 6.72
C ARG A 502 55.34 -10.38 7.12
N SER A 503 54.25 -11.03 7.55
CA SER A 503 54.30 -12.44 7.96
C SER A 503 54.65 -13.38 6.81
N TYR A 504 54.13 -13.12 5.61
CA TYR A 504 54.47 -13.84 4.38
C TYR A 504 55.98 -13.80 4.06
N TYR A 505 56.57 -12.59 4.12
CA TYR A 505 58.02 -12.46 3.86
C TYR A 505 58.88 -13.06 4.98
N ILE A 506 58.43 -13.15 6.21
CA ILE A 506 59.11 -13.87 7.28
C ILE A 506 59.12 -15.37 6.97
N GLN A 507 57.99 -15.93 6.55
CA GLN A 507 57.89 -17.38 6.26
C GLN A 507 58.66 -17.77 4.98
N THR A 508 58.46 -17.04 3.91
CA THR A 508 59.05 -17.37 2.60
C THR A 508 60.53 -16.99 2.51
N GLY A 509 60.98 -16.02 3.30
CA GLY A 509 62.37 -15.57 3.35
C GLY A 509 63.28 -16.44 4.19
N ALA A 510 62.78 -17.47 4.89
CA ALA A 510 63.60 -18.38 5.69
C ALA A 510 64.33 -19.37 4.78
N LYS A 511 65.68 -19.41 4.87
CA LYS A 511 66.56 -20.37 4.18
C LYS A 511 67.43 -21.08 5.20
N GLY A 512 66.99 -22.24 5.65
CA GLY A 512 67.67 -23.01 6.70
C GLY A 512 67.78 -22.22 8.00
N LYS A 513 69.03 -21.94 8.45
CA LYS A 513 69.29 -21.09 9.66
C LYS A 513 69.38 -19.59 9.38
N ASN A 514 69.33 -19.17 8.09
CA ASN A 514 69.49 -17.77 7.68
C ASN A 514 68.21 -17.24 7.02
N TYR A 515 68.10 -15.92 6.97
CA TYR A 515 67.01 -15.24 6.27
C TYR A 515 67.52 -14.49 5.04
N CYS A 516 66.69 -14.43 4.03
CA CYS A 516 66.94 -13.71 2.79
C CYS A 516 67.00 -12.18 3.07
N ALA A 517 68.07 -11.55 2.62
CA ALA A 517 68.30 -10.11 2.85
C ALA A 517 67.16 -9.23 2.28
N SER A 518 66.67 -9.62 1.07
CA SER A 518 65.55 -8.91 0.43
C SER A 518 64.25 -9.06 1.21
N ALA A 519 63.98 -10.27 1.74
CA ALA A 519 62.79 -10.51 2.56
C ALA A 519 62.82 -9.72 3.88
N ILE A 520 63.99 -9.68 4.54
CA ILE A 520 64.12 -8.86 5.76
C ILE A 520 63.97 -7.36 5.48
N ALA A 521 64.48 -6.86 4.35
CA ALA A 521 64.26 -5.49 3.94
C ALA A 521 62.76 -5.17 3.75
N LYS A 522 62.02 -6.10 3.10
CA LYS A 522 60.56 -5.99 2.96
C LYS A 522 59.85 -6.03 4.32
N CYS A 523 60.23 -6.95 5.21
CA CYS A 523 59.68 -7.00 6.58
C CYS A 523 59.89 -5.71 7.36
N LYS A 524 61.09 -5.09 7.30
CA LYS A 524 61.35 -3.80 7.94
C LYS A 524 60.47 -2.71 7.36
N SER A 525 60.31 -2.66 6.02
CA SER A 525 59.44 -1.70 5.37
C SER A 525 57.97 -1.83 5.91
N TYR A 526 57.44 -3.04 5.99
CA TYR A 526 56.10 -3.24 6.54
C TYR A 526 55.97 -2.91 8.02
N CYS A 527 57.01 -3.17 8.82
CA CYS A 527 56.99 -2.71 10.22
C CYS A 527 56.92 -1.18 10.30
N HIS A 528 57.63 -0.42 9.47
CA HIS A 528 57.52 1.02 9.42
C HIS A 528 56.19 1.51 8.94
N LYS A 529 55.61 0.91 7.92
CA LYS A 529 54.24 1.22 7.43
C LYS A 529 53.18 1.03 8.52
N ILE A 530 53.25 -0.08 9.27
CA ILE A 530 52.35 -0.35 10.39
C ILE A 530 52.52 0.67 11.52
N LEU A 531 53.74 0.99 11.88
CA LEU A 531 54.06 1.98 12.93
C LEU A 531 53.65 3.41 12.55
N ALA A 532 53.59 3.71 11.24
CA ALA A 532 53.05 5.00 10.78
C ALA A 532 51.54 5.13 11.04
N ILE A 533 50.81 3.99 11.02
CA ILE A 533 49.39 3.94 11.30
C ILE A 533 49.11 3.78 12.81
N ASN A 534 49.81 2.81 13.43
CA ASN A 534 49.71 2.49 14.85
C ASN A 534 51.09 2.56 15.52
N PRO A 535 51.45 3.74 16.03
CA PRO A 535 52.78 3.92 16.67
C PRO A 535 53.02 3.02 17.89
N GLU A 536 51.98 2.46 18.47
CA GLU A 536 52.09 1.58 19.64
C GLU A 536 52.11 0.07 19.28
N ASP A 537 52.25 -0.28 17.99
CA ASP A 537 52.35 -1.69 17.60
C ASP A 537 53.60 -2.38 18.15
N SER A 538 53.44 -3.07 19.27
CA SER A 538 54.55 -3.72 19.98
C SER A 538 55.22 -4.80 19.16
N LYS A 539 54.50 -5.47 18.24
CA LYS A 539 54.99 -6.52 17.36
C LYS A 539 56.01 -5.95 16.34
N SER A 540 55.67 -4.84 15.69
CA SER A 540 56.55 -4.18 14.74
C SER A 540 57.78 -3.60 15.44
N LYS A 541 57.64 -2.97 16.60
CA LYS A 541 58.79 -2.49 17.41
C LYS A 541 59.76 -3.62 17.73
N LYS A 542 59.26 -4.74 18.24
CA LYS A 542 60.09 -5.92 18.59
C LYS A 542 60.77 -6.56 17.37
N LEU A 543 60.04 -6.68 16.24
CA LEU A 543 60.59 -7.25 15.02
C LEU A 543 61.71 -6.37 14.43
N LEU A 544 61.55 -5.05 14.44
CA LEU A 544 62.61 -4.12 14.00
C LEU A 544 63.88 -4.29 14.83
N GLU A 545 63.78 -4.42 16.18
CA GLU A 545 64.92 -4.69 17.04
C GLU A 545 65.63 -6.00 16.65
N ILE A 546 64.87 -7.06 16.40
CA ILE A 546 65.40 -8.36 15.99
C ILE A 546 66.11 -8.26 14.62
N PHE A 547 65.43 -7.66 13.63
CA PHE A 547 65.96 -7.55 12.28
C PHE A 547 67.19 -6.62 12.20
N ASN A 548 67.32 -5.65 13.07
CA ASN A 548 68.49 -4.76 13.14
C ASN A 548 69.73 -5.45 13.79
N LYS A 549 69.48 -6.48 14.60
CA LYS A 549 70.57 -7.28 15.22
C LYS A 549 71.03 -8.46 14.34
N MET A 550 70.33 -8.81 13.25
CA MET A 550 70.70 -9.89 12.37
C MET A 550 71.97 -9.57 11.54
N LYS A 551 73.05 -10.34 11.78
CA LYS A 551 74.36 -10.15 11.09
C LYS A 551 74.58 -11.05 9.86
N ASN A 552 73.93 -12.22 9.83
CA ASN A 552 74.12 -13.23 8.75
C ASN A 552 72.83 -13.34 7.92
N LEU A 553 72.76 -12.58 6.82
CA LEU A 553 71.68 -12.64 5.85
C LEU A 553 72.16 -13.36 4.60
N ALA A 554 71.35 -14.29 4.07
CA ALA A 554 71.61 -14.98 2.81
C ALA A 554 71.30 -14.04 1.63
N ARG A 555 72.08 -14.11 0.56
CA ARG A 555 71.73 -13.57 -0.76
C ARG A 555 70.66 -14.45 -1.37
N CYS A 556 69.56 -13.90 -1.78
CA CYS A 556 68.47 -14.58 -2.44
C CYS A 556 68.44 -14.24 -3.91
#